data_a4dea80d18e3205dfd643f3d053561d7
#
_entry.id   a4dea80d18e3205dfd643f3d053561d7
#
_cell.length_a   1.000
_cell.length_b   1.000
_cell.length_c   1.000
_cell.angle_alpha   90.00
_cell.angle_beta   90.00
_cell.angle_gamma   90.00
#
_symmetry.space_group_name_H-M   'P 1'
#
loop_
_entity.id
_entity.type
_entity.pdbx_description
1 polymer ?
#
loop_
_entity_poly.entity_id
_entity_poly.type
_entity_poly.pdbx_seq_one_letter_code
_entity_poly.pdbx_strand_id
1 'polypeptide(L)'
;VPKAAESTPEKKRASASAADRITLLVFCPSDIILSGILRALEADSDLEILNIEKNTIESFMDSIKKLKPHVILFAHMEALPNLREICKAIRDIAKAQGRSQLLLMGSIPAHEEIVNLINAGARGYFDLNDSSTQLPEAVRAIHKGEIWLPRDKMSSIMDRIISVVGRDLKEKTLDQLTPTEFQVLRLIGQGKSNDEIAELMFISKNTVRSHIKSIYNKLDTHSRLQLALYAINSALF
;
A
#
# COMPACT_ATOMS: atom_id res chain seq x y z
N VAL A 1 12.51 -58.83 9.99
CA VAL A 1 11.97 -57.61 10.59
C VAL A 1 11.98 -56.52 9.52
N PRO A 2 10.88 -56.07 8.95
CA PRO A 2 10.85 -55.00 7.96
C PRO A 2 10.78 -53.64 8.65
N LYS A 3 11.61 -52.70 8.18
CA LYS A 3 11.63 -51.29 8.55
C LYS A 3 10.38 -50.60 8.12
N ALA A 4 9.71 -49.93 9.08
CA ALA A 4 8.63 -48.99 8.82
C ALA A 4 9.14 -47.76 8.04
N ALA A 5 8.49 -47.46 6.93
CA ALA A 5 8.68 -46.21 6.18
C ALA A 5 7.92 -45.10 6.91
N GLU A 6 8.65 -44.11 7.40
CA GLU A 6 8.07 -42.83 7.88
C GLU A 6 7.55 -42.05 6.68
N SER A 7 6.25 -41.89 6.61
CA SER A 7 5.58 -41.01 5.67
C SER A 7 5.65 -39.56 6.17
N THR A 8 6.43 -38.76 5.49
CA THR A 8 6.46 -37.31 5.64
C THR A 8 5.09 -36.74 5.26
N PRO A 9 4.45 -35.87 6.05
CA PRO A 9 3.17 -35.29 5.68
C PRO A 9 3.38 -34.23 4.57
N GLU A 10 2.92 -34.56 3.37
CA GLU A 10 2.70 -33.56 2.31
C GLU A 10 1.75 -32.47 2.84
N LYS A 11 2.30 -31.28 3.08
CA LYS A 11 1.50 -30.07 3.29
C LYS A 11 0.64 -29.85 2.04
N LYS A 12 -0.66 -30.15 2.13
CA LYS A 12 -1.68 -29.74 1.17
C LYS A 12 -1.58 -28.21 0.97
N ARG A 13 -1.00 -27.79 -0.14
CA ARG A 13 -1.11 -26.41 -0.65
C ARG A 13 -2.58 -26.23 -1.07
N ALA A 14 -3.34 -25.57 -0.25
CA ALA A 14 -4.67 -25.09 -0.65
C ALA A 14 -4.46 -24.06 -1.77
N SER A 15 -4.84 -24.41 -2.99
CA SER A 15 -4.87 -23.48 -4.12
C SER A 15 -5.94 -22.42 -3.84
N ALA A 16 -5.55 -21.17 -3.61
CA ALA A 16 -6.47 -20.05 -3.60
C ALA A 16 -7.20 -20.01 -4.94
N SER A 17 -8.52 -19.75 -4.92
CA SER A 17 -9.29 -19.62 -6.16
C SER A 17 -8.76 -18.39 -6.94
N ALA A 18 -8.82 -18.41 -8.27
CA ALA A 18 -8.34 -17.31 -9.11
C ALA A 18 -8.97 -15.95 -8.76
N ALA A 19 -10.13 -15.95 -8.09
CA ALA A 19 -10.83 -14.74 -7.64
C ALA A 19 -10.23 -14.10 -6.36
N ASP A 20 -9.37 -14.82 -5.63
CA ASP A 20 -8.82 -14.37 -4.33
C ASP A 20 -7.36 -13.90 -4.41
N ARG A 21 -6.75 -13.93 -5.60
CA ARG A 21 -5.35 -13.55 -5.75
C ARG A 21 -5.14 -12.05 -5.76
N ILE A 22 -4.06 -11.63 -5.11
CA ILE A 22 -3.58 -10.25 -5.18
C ILE A 22 -2.81 -10.07 -6.47
N THR A 23 -3.35 -9.25 -7.38
CA THR A 23 -2.74 -9.00 -8.68
C THR A 23 -1.75 -7.84 -8.62
N LEU A 24 -0.56 -8.03 -9.19
CA LEU A 24 0.52 -7.06 -9.22
C LEU A 24 0.84 -6.63 -10.65
N LEU A 25 1.16 -5.35 -10.81
CA LEU A 25 1.87 -4.81 -11.96
C LEU A 25 3.23 -4.30 -11.48
N VAL A 26 4.31 -4.76 -12.11
CA VAL A 26 5.68 -4.44 -11.71
C VAL A 26 6.33 -3.53 -12.75
N PHE A 27 6.87 -2.40 -12.32
CA PHE A 27 7.83 -1.61 -13.09
C PHE A 27 9.21 -1.78 -12.49
N CYS A 28 10.14 -2.31 -13.27
CA CYS A 28 11.53 -2.49 -12.84
C CYS A 28 12.49 -2.47 -14.03
N PRO A 29 13.27 -1.39 -14.22
CA PRO A 29 14.20 -1.28 -15.34
C PRO A 29 15.48 -2.12 -15.17
N SER A 30 15.74 -2.65 -13.96
CA SER A 30 16.93 -3.46 -13.65
C SER A 30 16.61 -4.95 -13.64
N ASP A 31 17.26 -5.72 -14.52
CA ASP A 31 17.08 -7.17 -14.57
C ASP A 31 17.56 -7.90 -13.30
N ILE A 32 18.58 -7.37 -12.62
CA ILE A 32 19.08 -7.94 -11.37
C ILE A 32 18.03 -7.82 -10.27
N ILE A 33 17.47 -6.62 -10.09
CA ILE A 33 16.43 -6.38 -9.09
C ILE A 33 15.17 -7.12 -9.44
N LEU A 34 14.78 -7.12 -10.70
CA LEU A 34 13.61 -7.85 -11.18
C LEU A 34 13.71 -9.34 -10.84
N SER A 35 14.88 -9.96 -11.07
CA SER A 35 15.11 -11.36 -10.71
C SER A 35 14.91 -11.60 -9.20
N GLY A 36 15.36 -10.67 -8.37
CA GLY A 36 15.13 -10.70 -6.92
C GLY A 36 13.64 -10.59 -6.56
N ILE A 37 12.91 -9.66 -7.18
CA ILE A 37 11.46 -9.48 -6.99
C ILE A 37 10.71 -10.75 -7.37
N LEU A 38 10.97 -11.30 -8.55
CA LEU A 38 10.32 -12.52 -9.03
C LEU A 38 10.56 -13.69 -8.07
N ARG A 39 11.81 -13.92 -7.68
CA ARG A 39 12.16 -14.98 -6.74
C ARG A 39 11.49 -14.82 -5.38
N ALA A 40 11.35 -13.59 -4.90
CA ALA A 40 10.69 -13.31 -3.64
C ALA A 40 9.17 -13.59 -3.68
N LEU A 41 8.53 -13.41 -4.83
CA LEU A 41 7.08 -13.55 -4.99
C LEU A 41 6.64 -14.93 -5.51
N GLU A 42 7.54 -15.72 -6.14
CA GLU A 42 7.21 -17.04 -6.73
C GLU A 42 6.69 -18.06 -5.72
N ALA A 43 7.11 -17.97 -4.46
CA ALA A 43 6.72 -18.93 -3.43
C ALA A 43 5.28 -18.76 -2.95
N ASP A 44 4.66 -17.62 -3.23
CA ASP A 44 3.39 -17.17 -2.68
C ASP A 44 2.25 -17.33 -3.71
N SER A 45 1.47 -18.39 -3.58
CA SER A 45 0.40 -18.75 -4.53
C SER A 45 -0.80 -17.79 -4.54
N ASP A 46 -0.90 -16.89 -3.56
CA ASP A 46 -1.92 -15.84 -3.46
C ASP A 46 -1.53 -14.55 -4.20
N LEU A 47 -0.28 -14.48 -4.71
CA LEU A 47 0.21 -13.33 -5.48
C LEU A 47 0.30 -13.70 -6.96
N GLU A 48 -0.16 -12.79 -7.83
CA GLU A 48 -0.13 -12.97 -9.29
C GLU A 48 0.43 -11.73 -9.97
N ILE A 49 1.54 -11.88 -10.72
CA ILE A 49 2.12 -10.80 -11.52
C ILE A 49 1.41 -10.78 -12.86
N LEU A 50 0.65 -9.72 -13.13
CA LEU A 50 -0.09 -9.55 -14.39
C LEU A 50 0.82 -9.17 -15.55
N ASN A 51 1.79 -8.30 -15.30
CA ASN A 51 2.75 -7.84 -16.29
C ASN A 51 3.98 -7.21 -15.63
N ILE A 52 5.07 -7.12 -16.40
CA ILE A 52 6.33 -6.51 -16.01
C ILE A 52 6.70 -5.48 -17.09
N GLU A 53 6.82 -4.22 -16.68
CA GLU A 53 7.26 -3.13 -17.56
C GLU A 53 8.69 -2.71 -17.20
N LYS A 54 9.52 -2.57 -18.23
CA LYS A 54 10.95 -2.24 -18.06
C LYS A 54 11.36 -0.95 -18.74
N ASN A 55 10.61 -0.51 -19.75
CA ASN A 55 11.11 0.45 -20.74
C ASN A 55 10.65 1.87 -20.49
N THR A 56 9.35 2.12 -20.54
CA THR A 56 8.81 3.48 -20.47
C THR A 56 7.73 3.63 -19.43
N ILE A 57 7.66 4.84 -18.88
CA ILE A 57 6.62 5.18 -17.90
C ILE A 57 5.26 5.26 -18.60
N GLU A 58 5.21 5.69 -19.87
CA GLU A 58 3.97 5.76 -20.64
C GLU A 58 3.34 4.38 -20.81
N SER A 59 4.10 3.37 -21.26
CA SER A 59 3.65 1.97 -21.36
C SER A 59 3.15 1.44 -20.02
N PHE A 60 3.85 1.78 -18.94
CA PHE A 60 3.46 1.39 -17.60
C PHE A 60 2.13 2.01 -17.17
N MET A 61 1.92 3.31 -17.42
CA MET A 61 0.65 3.98 -17.13
C MET A 61 -0.54 3.39 -17.89
N ASP A 62 -0.33 3.00 -19.15
CA ASP A 62 -1.36 2.36 -19.95
C ASP A 62 -1.66 0.94 -19.45
N SER A 63 -0.63 0.20 -19.03
CA SER A 63 -0.80 -1.10 -18.38
C SER A 63 -1.61 -0.99 -17.07
N ILE A 64 -1.40 0.03 -16.25
CA ILE A 64 -2.21 0.29 -15.04
C ILE A 64 -3.70 0.46 -15.42
N LYS A 65 -3.98 1.30 -16.44
CA LYS A 65 -5.37 1.56 -16.89
C LYS A 65 -6.05 0.30 -17.40
N LYS A 66 -5.32 -0.52 -18.17
CA LYS A 66 -5.83 -1.72 -18.84
C LYS A 66 -6.03 -2.88 -17.87
N LEU A 67 -5.02 -3.17 -17.05
CA LEU A 67 -4.97 -4.37 -16.20
C LEU A 67 -5.63 -4.18 -14.84
N LYS A 68 -5.71 -2.96 -14.35
CA LYS A 68 -6.33 -2.60 -13.07
C LYS A 68 -5.81 -3.45 -11.90
N PRO A 69 -4.49 -3.52 -11.65
CA PRO A 69 -3.91 -4.36 -10.62
C PRO A 69 -4.37 -3.95 -9.22
N HIS A 70 -4.27 -4.86 -8.26
CA HIS A 70 -4.48 -4.54 -6.84
C HIS A 70 -3.31 -3.75 -6.27
N VAL A 71 -2.07 -4.15 -6.61
CA VAL A 71 -0.85 -3.49 -6.17
C VAL A 71 0.02 -3.14 -7.36
N ILE A 72 0.52 -1.92 -7.37
CA ILE A 72 1.49 -1.40 -8.32
C ILE A 72 2.83 -1.35 -7.60
N LEU A 73 3.77 -2.19 -8.00
CA LEU A 73 5.15 -2.18 -7.51
C LEU A 73 6.02 -1.39 -8.48
N PHE A 74 6.50 -0.23 -8.05
CA PHE A 74 7.35 0.64 -8.84
C PHE A 74 8.76 0.66 -8.26
N ALA A 75 9.69 -0.07 -8.90
CA ALA A 75 11.09 -0.10 -8.51
C ALA A 75 11.89 0.98 -9.24
N HIS A 76 12.65 1.78 -8.51
CA HIS A 76 13.55 2.79 -9.04
C HIS A 76 14.95 2.66 -8.41
N MET A 77 15.99 2.85 -9.23
CA MET A 77 17.39 2.67 -8.84
C MET A 77 18.07 3.95 -8.42
N GLU A 78 17.65 5.06 -8.99
CA GLU A 78 18.25 6.37 -8.83
C GLU A 78 17.16 7.39 -8.47
N ALA A 79 17.58 8.53 -7.94
CA ALA A 79 16.69 9.65 -7.73
C ALA A 79 16.06 10.07 -9.07
N LEU A 80 14.82 9.67 -9.31
CA LEU A 80 14.07 10.11 -10.47
C LEU A 80 13.56 11.53 -10.20
N PRO A 81 13.99 12.54 -10.98
CA PRO A 81 13.59 13.94 -10.74
C PRO A 81 12.08 14.13 -10.70
N ASN A 82 11.33 13.29 -11.38
CA ASN A 82 9.87 13.37 -11.54
C ASN A 82 9.11 12.27 -10.76
N LEU A 83 9.75 11.60 -9.78
CA LEU A 83 9.11 10.48 -9.06
C LEU A 83 7.81 10.92 -8.36
N ARG A 84 7.78 12.14 -7.83
CA ARG A 84 6.58 12.72 -7.20
C ARG A 84 5.43 12.90 -8.21
N GLU A 85 5.71 13.37 -9.41
CA GLU A 85 4.73 13.53 -10.49
C GLU A 85 4.22 12.16 -10.97
N ILE A 86 5.11 11.18 -11.07
CA ILE A 86 4.75 9.79 -11.39
C ILE A 86 3.81 9.23 -10.32
N CYS A 87 4.11 9.40 -9.03
CA CYS A 87 3.24 8.97 -7.94
C CYS A 87 1.85 9.62 -8.03
N LYS A 88 1.78 10.93 -8.31
CA LYS A 88 0.51 11.64 -8.48
C LYS A 88 -0.28 11.08 -9.65
N ALA A 89 0.34 10.87 -10.80
CA ALA A 89 -0.31 10.34 -11.99
C ALA A 89 -0.85 8.91 -11.73
N ILE A 90 -0.07 8.04 -11.08
CA ILE A 90 -0.50 6.70 -10.69
C ILE A 90 -1.69 6.78 -9.72
N ARG A 91 -1.61 7.64 -8.73
CA ARG A 91 -2.70 7.87 -7.76
C ARG A 91 -4.00 8.28 -8.46
N ASP A 92 -3.92 9.20 -9.41
CA ASP A 92 -5.11 9.72 -10.09
C ASP A 92 -5.76 8.63 -10.96
N ILE A 93 -4.97 7.79 -11.63
CA ILE A 93 -5.45 6.59 -12.33
C ILE A 93 -6.07 5.60 -11.32
N ALA A 94 -5.38 5.31 -10.23
CA ALA A 94 -5.83 4.38 -9.20
C ALA A 94 -7.14 4.83 -8.53
N LYS A 95 -7.29 6.15 -8.28
CA LYS A 95 -8.55 6.74 -7.78
C LYS A 95 -9.71 6.52 -8.73
N ALA A 96 -9.49 6.74 -10.03
CA ALA A 96 -10.53 6.54 -11.04
C ALA A 96 -10.99 5.07 -11.12
N GLN A 97 -10.09 4.13 -10.83
CA GLN A 97 -10.38 2.69 -10.87
C GLN A 97 -10.84 2.11 -9.53
N GLY A 98 -10.56 2.80 -8.42
CA GLY A 98 -11.09 2.49 -7.09
C GLY A 98 -10.38 1.40 -6.31
N ARG A 99 -9.24 0.81 -6.77
CA ARG A 99 -8.62 -0.32 -6.07
C ARG A 99 -7.09 -0.48 -6.10
N SER A 100 -6.39 0.19 -6.98
CA SER A 100 -4.93 0.04 -7.07
C SER A 100 -4.20 0.80 -5.97
N GLN A 101 -3.16 0.20 -5.39
CA GLN A 101 -2.31 0.81 -4.37
C GLN A 101 -0.85 0.81 -4.83
N LEU A 102 -0.12 1.90 -4.57
CA LEU A 102 1.26 2.07 -5.00
C LEU A 102 2.24 1.72 -3.87
N LEU A 103 3.11 0.74 -4.12
CA LEU A 103 4.30 0.42 -3.34
C LEU A 103 5.53 0.84 -4.12
N LEU A 104 6.30 1.75 -3.59
CA LEU A 104 7.60 2.14 -4.13
C LEU A 104 8.69 1.20 -3.63
N MET A 105 9.71 0.95 -4.45
CA MET A 105 10.87 0.14 -4.09
C MET A 105 12.14 0.81 -4.60
N GLY A 106 13.14 0.97 -3.72
CA GLY A 106 14.40 1.61 -4.08
C GLY A 106 15.37 1.71 -2.92
N SER A 107 16.50 2.40 -3.14
CA SER A 107 17.34 2.84 -2.03
C SER A 107 16.64 3.96 -1.27
N ILE A 108 16.71 3.93 0.06
CA ILE A 108 15.97 4.88 0.88
C ILE A 108 16.42 6.32 0.59
N PRO A 109 15.50 7.18 0.14
CA PRO A 109 15.75 8.61 0.04
C PRO A 109 15.79 9.24 1.44
N ALA A 110 16.13 10.52 1.50
CA ALA A 110 16.01 11.29 2.73
C ALA A 110 14.58 11.21 3.31
N HIS A 111 14.44 11.28 4.64
CA HIS A 111 13.13 11.17 5.32
C HIS A 111 12.06 12.11 4.73
N GLU A 112 12.45 13.33 4.35
CA GLU A 112 11.56 14.32 3.73
C GLU A 112 10.98 13.83 2.40
N GLU A 113 11.76 13.10 1.63
CA GLU A 113 11.34 12.59 0.34
C GLU A 113 10.32 11.47 0.49
N ILE A 114 10.48 10.56 1.47
CA ILE A 114 9.48 9.53 1.77
C ILE A 114 8.14 10.18 2.12
N VAL A 115 8.15 11.21 2.98
CA VAL A 115 6.92 11.96 3.33
C VAL A 115 6.28 12.57 2.10
N ASN A 116 7.07 13.18 1.21
CA ASN A 116 6.58 13.77 -0.04
C ASN A 116 5.98 12.72 -0.98
N LEU A 117 6.58 11.53 -1.07
CA LEU A 117 6.09 10.42 -1.89
C LEU A 117 4.77 9.83 -1.34
N ILE A 118 4.65 9.69 -0.02
CA ILE A 118 3.38 9.30 0.63
C ILE A 118 2.29 10.34 0.37
N ASN A 119 2.60 11.62 0.50
CA ASN A 119 1.67 12.71 0.19
C ASN A 119 1.30 12.75 -1.30
N ALA A 120 2.19 12.34 -2.19
CA ALA A 120 1.92 12.21 -3.61
C ALA A 120 1.03 11.01 -3.96
N GLY A 121 0.84 10.06 -3.03
CA GLY A 121 -0.08 8.93 -3.20
C GLY A 121 0.54 7.55 -3.08
N ALA A 122 1.84 7.43 -2.78
CA ALA A 122 2.42 6.15 -2.44
C ALA A 122 1.80 5.63 -1.13
N ARG A 123 1.57 4.32 -1.05
CA ARG A 123 1.06 3.68 0.16
C ARG A 123 2.18 3.10 1.02
N GLY A 124 3.35 2.91 0.44
CA GLY A 124 4.51 2.44 1.15
C GLY A 124 5.80 2.57 0.36
N TYR A 125 6.89 2.33 1.05
CA TYR A 125 8.24 2.31 0.52
C TYR A 125 8.96 1.06 1.04
N PHE A 126 9.47 0.22 0.12
CA PHE A 126 10.27 -0.96 0.40
C PHE A 126 11.73 -0.66 0.11
N ASP A 127 12.59 -0.82 1.11
CA ASP A 127 14.03 -0.62 0.93
C ASP A 127 14.68 -1.81 0.23
N LEU A 128 15.54 -1.55 -0.75
CA LEU A 128 16.35 -2.60 -1.38
C LEU A 128 17.31 -3.32 -0.42
N ASN A 129 17.62 -2.71 0.72
CA ASN A 129 18.43 -3.34 1.77
C ASN A 129 17.60 -4.22 2.72
N ASP A 130 16.27 -4.15 2.67
CA ASP A 130 15.40 -5.04 3.44
C ASP A 130 15.48 -6.47 2.90
N SER A 131 15.17 -7.43 3.76
CA SER A 131 15.13 -8.83 3.32
C SER A 131 14.07 -9.05 2.24
N SER A 132 14.46 -9.63 1.12
CA SER A 132 13.51 -9.97 0.03
C SER A 132 12.35 -10.86 0.50
N THR A 133 12.52 -11.60 1.60
CA THR A 133 11.45 -12.42 2.20
C THR A 133 10.30 -11.58 2.79
N GLN A 134 10.50 -10.28 3.02
CA GLN A 134 9.46 -9.37 3.51
C GLN A 134 8.62 -8.77 2.38
N LEU A 135 9.05 -8.87 1.11
CA LEU A 135 8.32 -8.28 0.00
C LEU A 135 6.88 -8.82 -0.17
N PRO A 136 6.62 -10.13 -0.05
CA PRO A 136 5.25 -10.66 -0.08
C PRO A 136 4.38 -10.09 1.04
N GLU A 137 4.93 -9.92 2.24
CA GLU A 137 4.24 -9.33 3.38
C GLU A 137 3.90 -7.86 3.12
N ALA A 138 4.86 -7.09 2.57
CA ALA A 138 4.64 -5.70 2.17
C ALA A 138 3.51 -5.57 1.15
N VAL A 139 3.49 -6.43 0.13
CA VAL A 139 2.44 -6.46 -0.89
C VAL A 139 1.07 -6.73 -0.27
N ARG A 140 0.97 -7.70 0.66
CA ARG A 140 -0.29 -8.02 1.35
C ARG A 140 -0.75 -6.87 2.25
N ALA A 141 0.16 -6.24 2.99
CA ALA A 141 -0.15 -5.08 3.82
C ALA A 141 -0.70 -3.92 2.98
N ILE A 142 -0.03 -3.59 1.89
CA ILE A 142 -0.46 -2.55 0.94
C ILE A 142 -1.84 -2.89 0.35
N HIS A 143 -2.08 -4.14 -0.05
CA HIS A 143 -3.39 -4.57 -0.56
C HIS A 143 -4.51 -4.40 0.47
N LYS A 144 -4.25 -4.67 1.74
CA LYS A 144 -5.22 -4.45 2.84
C LYS A 144 -5.46 -2.96 3.14
N GLY A 145 -4.66 -2.07 2.55
CA GLY A 145 -4.72 -0.64 2.80
C GLY A 145 -3.89 -0.18 4.00
N GLU A 146 -3.01 -1.05 4.50
CA GLU A 146 -2.01 -0.72 5.50
C GLU A 146 -0.87 0.10 4.87
N ILE A 147 0.01 0.64 5.71
CA ILE A 147 1.19 1.40 5.27
C ILE A 147 2.41 0.53 5.49
N TRP A 148 3.30 0.51 4.50
CA TRP A 148 4.59 -0.15 4.62
C TRP A 148 5.73 0.86 4.58
N LEU A 149 6.51 0.94 5.65
CA LEU A 149 7.68 1.83 5.76
C LEU A 149 8.83 1.08 6.41
N PRO A 150 10.10 1.47 6.12
CA PRO A 150 11.27 0.91 6.78
C PRO A 150 11.19 1.08 8.29
N ARG A 151 11.40 -0.02 9.04
CA ARG A 151 11.17 -0.07 10.49
C ARG A 151 12.08 0.87 11.28
N ASP A 152 13.33 0.99 10.88
CA ASP A 152 14.35 1.84 11.52
C ASP A 152 14.05 3.34 11.40
N LYS A 153 13.19 3.72 10.44
CA LYS A 153 12.85 5.12 10.14
C LYS A 153 11.42 5.49 10.50
N MET A 154 10.64 4.52 10.98
CA MET A 154 9.21 4.70 11.23
C MET A 154 8.94 5.89 12.17
N SER A 155 9.63 5.97 13.33
CA SER A 155 9.41 7.05 14.31
C SER A 155 9.72 8.42 13.73
N SER A 156 10.87 8.59 13.09
CA SER A 156 11.29 9.88 12.53
C SER A 156 10.43 10.32 11.34
N ILE A 157 9.95 9.37 10.53
CA ILE A 157 8.99 9.65 9.45
C ILE A 157 7.65 10.07 10.06
N MET A 158 7.18 9.40 11.10
CA MET A 158 5.91 9.74 11.77
C MET A 158 5.96 11.12 12.41
N ASP A 159 7.04 11.48 13.14
CA ASP A 159 7.22 12.80 13.74
C ASP A 159 7.17 13.91 12.69
N ARG A 160 7.79 13.68 11.54
CA ARG A 160 7.81 14.66 10.45
C ARG A 160 6.46 14.79 9.74
N ILE A 161 5.77 13.68 9.51
CA ILE A 161 4.43 13.69 8.94
C ILE A 161 3.49 14.45 9.87
N ILE A 162 3.56 14.24 11.18
CA ILE A 162 2.79 14.97 12.19
C ILE A 162 3.07 16.47 12.09
N SER A 163 4.34 16.87 11.93
CA SER A 163 4.72 18.28 11.85
C SER A 163 4.25 18.99 10.56
N VAL A 164 4.25 18.29 9.42
CA VAL A 164 3.87 18.85 8.12
C VAL A 164 2.35 18.86 7.95
N VAL A 165 1.69 17.74 8.26
CA VAL A 165 0.24 17.60 8.10
C VAL A 165 -0.51 18.42 9.15
N GLY A 166 0.07 18.58 10.35
CA GLY A 166 -0.54 19.39 11.42
C GLY A 166 -0.70 20.88 11.08
N ARG A 167 0.01 21.39 10.06
CA ARG A 167 -0.14 22.78 9.59
C ARG A 167 -1.27 22.94 8.58
N ASP A 168 -1.45 21.96 7.68
CA ASP A 168 -2.45 22.03 6.59
C ASP A 168 -3.86 21.61 7.05
N LEU A 169 -3.97 20.87 8.18
CA LEU A 169 -5.23 20.29 8.63
C LEU A 169 -6.06 21.21 9.52
N LYS A 170 -5.54 22.36 9.95
CA LYS A 170 -6.29 23.29 10.83
C LYS A 170 -7.50 23.97 10.18
N GLU A 171 -7.64 23.89 8.86
CA GLU A 171 -8.70 24.56 8.11
C GLU A 171 -9.84 23.64 7.63
N LYS A 172 -9.74 22.32 7.81
CA LYS A 172 -10.74 21.37 7.29
C LYS A 172 -11.61 20.85 8.42
N THR A 173 -12.90 21.13 8.34
CA THR A 173 -13.85 20.86 9.42
C THR A 173 -14.37 19.41 9.41
N LEU A 174 -14.31 18.76 10.59
CA LEU A 174 -14.92 17.45 10.86
C LEU A 174 -16.43 17.41 10.63
N ASP A 175 -17.06 18.60 10.61
CA ASP A 175 -18.50 18.78 10.39
C ASP A 175 -19.01 18.24 9.04
N GLN A 176 -18.11 17.98 8.09
CA GLN A 176 -18.46 17.39 6.80
C GLN A 176 -18.61 15.87 6.84
N LEU A 177 -18.16 15.22 7.91
CA LEU A 177 -18.23 13.77 8.05
C LEU A 177 -19.58 13.34 8.64
N THR A 178 -20.14 12.27 8.08
CA THR A 178 -21.27 11.59 8.73
C THR A 178 -20.82 10.90 10.03
N PRO A 179 -21.72 10.57 10.95
CA PRO A 179 -21.38 9.85 12.18
C PRO A 179 -20.62 8.53 11.93
N THR A 180 -20.99 7.81 10.88
CA THR A 180 -20.32 6.55 10.50
C THR A 180 -18.91 6.79 9.95
N GLU A 181 -18.73 7.80 9.10
CA GLU A 181 -17.42 8.19 8.59
C GLU A 181 -16.50 8.68 9.70
N PHE A 182 -17.05 9.42 10.67
CA PHE A 182 -16.31 9.84 11.85
C PHE A 182 -15.81 8.65 12.69
N GLN A 183 -16.66 7.64 12.90
CA GLN A 183 -16.26 6.42 13.59
C GLN A 183 -15.16 5.66 12.81
N VAL A 184 -15.30 5.54 11.49
CA VAL A 184 -14.26 4.94 10.64
C VAL A 184 -12.94 5.72 10.75
N LEU A 185 -12.99 7.05 10.69
CA LEU A 185 -11.80 7.90 10.84
C LEU A 185 -11.13 7.70 12.20
N ARG A 186 -11.91 7.64 13.28
CA ARG A 186 -11.42 7.38 14.63
C ARG A 186 -10.68 6.04 14.72
N LEU A 187 -11.25 4.97 14.18
CA LEU A 187 -10.64 3.64 14.18
C LEU A 187 -9.36 3.60 13.33
N ILE A 188 -9.31 4.36 12.23
CA ILE A 188 -8.09 4.53 11.43
C ILE A 188 -7.00 5.21 12.27
N GLY A 189 -7.34 6.24 13.04
CA GLY A 189 -6.41 6.90 13.96
C GLY A 189 -5.87 5.97 15.05
N GLN A 190 -6.65 4.98 15.46
CA GLN A 190 -6.23 3.92 16.38
C GLN A 190 -5.38 2.83 15.71
N GLY A 191 -5.06 2.98 14.43
CA GLY A 191 -4.25 2.02 13.68
C GLY A 191 -4.99 0.75 13.23
N LYS A 192 -6.33 0.70 13.32
CA LYS A 192 -7.10 -0.48 12.93
C LYS A 192 -7.05 -0.73 11.44
N SER A 193 -6.86 -1.97 11.01
CA SER A 193 -6.98 -2.40 9.61
C SER A 193 -8.43 -2.34 9.11
N ASN A 194 -8.64 -2.42 7.80
CA ASN A 194 -10.00 -2.44 7.25
C ASN A 194 -10.81 -3.65 7.73
N ASP A 195 -10.13 -4.76 8.02
CA ASP A 195 -10.74 -5.99 8.50
C ASP A 195 -11.23 -5.81 9.93
N GLU A 196 -10.38 -5.29 10.82
CA GLU A 196 -10.76 -4.96 12.19
C GLU A 196 -11.88 -3.90 12.26
N ILE A 197 -11.85 -2.90 11.37
CA ILE A 197 -12.92 -1.89 11.30
C ILE A 197 -14.24 -2.53 10.88
N ALA A 198 -14.21 -3.44 9.89
CA ALA A 198 -15.39 -4.15 9.43
C ALA A 198 -16.01 -4.99 10.56
N GLU A 199 -15.19 -5.71 11.33
CA GLU A 199 -15.60 -6.49 12.49
C GLU A 199 -16.18 -5.61 13.61
N LEU A 200 -15.47 -4.54 13.99
CA LEU A 200 -15.88 -3.64 15.09
C LEU A 200 -17.18 -2.88 14.78
N MET A 201 -17.42 -2.57 13.51
CA MET A 201 -18.60 -1.81 13.09
C MET A 201 -19.74 -2.72 12.57
N PHE A 202 -19.53 -4.04 12.49
CA PHE A 202 -20.49 -5.01 11.95
C PHE A 202 -20.92 -4.70 10.52
N ILE A 203 -19.98 -4.30 9.66
CA ILE A 203 -20.20 -3.98 8.24
C ILE A 203 -19.22 -4.75 7.35
N SER A 204 -19.49 -4.79 6.03
CA SER A 204 -18.59 -5.45 5.10
C SER A 204 -17.28 -4.65 4.88
N LYS A 205 -16.19 -5.34 4.54
CA LYS A 205 -14.92 -4.70 4.14
C LYS A 205 -15.11 -3.72 2.98
N ASN A 206 -16.01 -4.04 2.05
CA ASN A 206 -16.32 -3.16 0.92
C ASN A 206 -17.03 -1.88 1.39
N THR A 207 -17.89 -1.98 2.40
CA THR A 207 -18.53 -0.82 3.03
C THR A 207 -17.49 0.07 3.72
N VAL A 208 -16.53 -0.52 4.45
CA VAL A 208 -15.41 0.24 5.05
C VAL A 208 -14.60 0.98 3.98
N ARG A 209 -14.26 0.30 2.87
CA ARG A 209 -13.55 0.92 1.74
C ARG A 209 -14.33 2.09 1.14
N SER A 210 -15.65 1.96 1.02
CA SER A 210 -16.52 3.02 0.52
C SER A 210 -16.52 4.23 1.45
N HIS A 211 -16.61 4.03 2.76
CA HIS A 211 -16.50 5.10 3.75
C HIS A 211 -15.14 5.78 3.70
N ILE A 212 -14.04 5.01 3.65
CA ILE A 212 -12.69 5.58 3.52
C ILE A 212 -12.55 6.43 2.26
N LYS A 213 -13.10 5.97 1.13
CA LYS A 213 -13.10 6.75 -0.12
C LYS A 213 -13.87 8.06 0.03
N SER A 214 -15.03 8.03 0.69
CA SER A 214 -15.82 9.23 0.97
C SER A 214 -15.06 10.20 1.88
N ILE A 215 -14.42 9.71 2.94
CA ILE A 215 -13.60 10.51 3.87
C ILE A 215 -12.43 11.16 3.11
N TYR A 216 -11.73 10.43 2.23
CA TYR A 216 -10.68 11.00 1.39
C TYR A 216 -11.16 12.20 0.58
N ASN A 217 -12.34 12.10 -0.03
CA ASN A 217 -12.90 13.17 -0.83
C ASN A 217 -13.32 14.38 0.03
N LYS A 218 -13.92 14.15 1.19
CA LYS A 218 -14.41 15.21 2.08
C LYS A 218 -13.28 15.97 2.77
N LEU A 219 -12.24 15.24 3.21
CA LEU A 219 -11.08 15.81 3.88
C LEU A 219 -9.96 16.19 2.91
N ASP A 220 -10.16 15.99 1.58
CA ASP A 220 -9.14 16.20 0.55
C ASP A 220 -7.79 15.57 0.93
N THR A 221 -7.86 14.35 1.45
CA THR A 221 -6.71 13.56 1.85
C THR A 221 -6.49 12.43 0.86
N HIS A 222 -5.25 11.94 0.77
CA HIS A 222 -4.87 11.02 -0.30
C HIS A 222 -4.23 9.73 0.20
N SER A 223 -4.00 9.63 1.50
CA SER A 223 -3.43 8.43 2.10
C SER A 223 -4.07 8.10 3.45
N ARG A 224 -4.06 6.80 3.80
CA ARG A 224 -4.53 6.35 5.11
C ARG A 224 -3.74 7.00 6.25
N LEU A 225 -2.44 7.23 6.02
CA LEU A 225 -1.59 7.92 6.98
C LEU A 225 -2.08 9.34 7.23
N GLN A 226 -2.46 10.08 6.19
CA GLN A 226 -3.05 11.41 6.35
C GLN A 226 -4.34 11.36 7.16
N LEU A 227 -5.20 10.35 6.95
CA LEU A 227 -6.41 10.17 7.76
C LEU A 227 -6.08 9.85 9.22
N ALA A 228 -5.12 8.97 9.46
CA ALA A 228 -4.70 8.63 10.83
C ALA A 228 -4.17 9.87 11.57
N LEU A 229 -3.33 10.66 10.91
CA LEU A 229 -2.81 11.91 11.46
C LEU A 229 -3.89 12.96 11.67
N TYR A 230 -4.85 13.05 10.76
CA TYR A 230 -6.01 13.93 10.93
C TYR A 230 -6.79 13.56 12.19
N ALA A 231 -7.04 12.25 12.39
CA ALA A 231 -7.73 11.76 13.58
C ALA A 231 -6.95 12.05 14.87
N ILE A 232 -5.63 11.86 14.88
CA ILE A 232 -4.76 12.14 16.03
C ILE A 232 -4.75 13.64 16.35
N ASN A 233 -4.52 14.50 15.35
CA ASN A 233 -4.44 15.96 15.53
C ASN A 233 -5.79 16.59 15.93
N SER A 234 -6.90 15.95 15.59
CA SER A 234 -8.25 16.39 15.96
C SER A 234 -8.70 15.86 17.33
N ALA A 235 -7.79 15.22 18.08
CA ALA A 235 -8.05 14.65 19.41
C ALA A 235 -9.32 13.78 19.47
N LEU A 236 -9.48 12.88 18.49
CA LEU A 236 -10.66 12.00 18.39
C LEU A 236 -10.63 10.77 19.32
N PHE A 237 -9.73 10.73 20.30
CA PHE A 237 -9.61 9.63 21.25
C PHE A 237 -9.89 10.05 22.66
#